data_a4d94f473f237b46d04679690b99e3e4
#
_entry.id   a4d94f473f237b46d04679690b99e3e4
#
_cell.length_a   1.000
_cell.length_b   1.000
_cell.length_c   1.000
_cell.angle_alpha   90.00
_cell.angle_beta   90.00
_cell.angle_gamma   90.00
#
_symmetry.space_group_name_H-M   'P 1'
#
loop_
_entity.id
_entity.type
_entity.pdbx_description
1 polymer ?
#
loop_
_entity_poly.entity_id
_entity_poly.type
_entity_poly.pdbx_seq_one_letter_code
_entity_poly.pdbx_strand_id
1 'polypeptide(L)'
;VGGRWDCSEGSFAGAMGAMTRVATDSDEPLLSVPADAREKLYAEIPQLQCLQYWLEEDPQLQNDFRDPELDDYRAGSFYWAIRRAAQYEGIYADAATADAYWQSAADAINAACDNGTLPARSGRRSATSQPIRAQYVLPAIREAAKSALWALTFQDCPAYYQTLRSIGTTEDVAQWSAYLHCNFNNAAEAGKDTPYYAPLQKLAYRALGVLRCVYAVLLPLAFVWAVVRHLCALPMVLRRRTAGAALPWLLLFGLLAMAALRCGMIAFVEVSSFGIGTSTMYLSTVHPLLLLYTYGCLICYRNKGVITE
;
A
#
# COMPACT_ATOMS: atom_id res chain seq x y z
N VAL A 1 -5.59 17.76 2.05
CA VAL A 1 -4.54 17.37 1.07
C VAL A 1 -4.99 16.14 0.28
N GLY A 2 -5.49 15.09 0.92
CA GLY A 2 -6.00 13.88 0.23
C GLY A 2 -7.13 14.15 -0.77
N GLY A 3 -8.11 14.96 -0.40
CA GLY A 3 -9.27 15.25 -1.25
C GLY A 3 -8.96 15.94 -2.58
N ARG A 4 -7.83 16.64 -2.69
CA ARG A 4 -7.43 17.28 -3.96
C ARG A 4 -6.96 16.25 -5.00
N TRP A 5 -6.29 15.21 -4.56
CA TRP A 5 -5.84 14.14 -5.44
C TRP A 5 -7.02 13.30 -5.96
N ASP A 6 -7.99 13.04 -5.10
CA ASP A 6 -9.16 12.26 -5.47
C ASP A 6 -9.98 12.94 -6.58
N CYS A 7 -10.05 14.27 -6.57
CA CYS A 7 -10.81 15.02 -7.58
C CYS A 7 -10.16 14.99 -8.98
N SER A 8 -8.85 14.80 -9.08
CA SER A 8 -8.12 14.72 -10.37
C SER A 8 -7.74 13.29 -10.78
N GLU A 9 -8.26 12.28 -10.10
CA GLU A 9 -7.83 10.88 -10.31
C GLU A 9 -8.07 10.39 -11.73
N GLY A 10 -9.18 10.76 -12.37
CA GLY A 10 -9.51 10.35 -13.74
C GLY A 10 -8.56 10.93 -14.77
N SER A 11 -8.31 12.23 -14.74
CA SER A 11 -7.38 12.91 -15.65
C SER A 11 -5.94 12.49 -15.43
N PHE A 12 -5.51 12.34 -14.17
CA PHE A 12 -4.20 11.82 -13.83
C PHE A 12 -3.99 10.38 -14.34
N ALA A 13 -4.96 9.49 -14.15
CA ALA A 13 -4.90 8.14 -14.69
C ALA A 13 -4.84 8.13 -16.23
N GLY A 14 -5.55 9.07 -16.88
CA GLY A 14 -5.48 9.32 -18.32
C GLY A 14 -4.08 9.71 -18.77
N ALA A 15 -3.43 10.67 -18.09
CA ALA A 15 -2.07 11.10 -18.37
C ALA A 15 -1.05 9.96 -18.18
N MET A 16 -1.15 9.22 -17.08
CA MET A 16 -0.33 8.02 -16.85
C MET A 16 -0.51 6.98 -17.97
N GLY A 17 -1.75 6.72 -18.38
CA GLY A 17 -2.05 5.83 -19.50
C GLY A 17 -1.45 6.32 -20.82
N ALA A 18 -1.48 7.63 -21.09
CA ALA A 18 -0.86 8.22 -22.28
C ALA A 18 0.66 8.08 -22.26
N MET A 19 1.33 8.34 -21.14
CA MET A 19 2.79 8.18 -20.99
C MET A 19 3.23 6.75 -21.32
N THR A 20 2.45 5.73 -20.97
CA THR A 20 2.79 4.32 -21.26
C THR A 20 2.70 3.94 -22.73
N ARG A 21 2.21 4.83 -23.60
CA ARG A 21 2.21 4.65 -25.06
C ARG A 21 3.57 4.93 -25.70
N VAL A 22 4.42 5.72 -25.04
CA VAL A 22 5.71 6.14 -25.62
C VAL A 22 6.62 4.92 -25.75
N ALA A 23 7.27 4.82 -26.91
CA ALA A 23 8.23 3.76 -27.19
C ALA A 23 9.47 3.92 -26.31
N THR A 24 9.99 2.80 -25.83
CA THR A 24 11.16 2.71 -24.95
C THR A 24 12.05 1.58 -25.41
N ASP A 25 13.35 1.72 -25.20
CA ASP A 25 14.35 0.69 -25.44
C ASP A 25 14.47 -0.30 -24.27
N SER A 26 13.83 0.02 -23.13
CA SER A 26 13.83 -0.85 -21.94
C SER A 26 12.86 -2.02 -22.08
N ASP A 27 13.37 -3.24 -21.88
CA ASP A 27 12.58 -4.48 -21.81
C ASP A 27 12.10 -4.80 -20.39
N GLU A 28 12.50 -3.99 -19.38
CA GLU A 28 12.13 -4.24 -17.98
C GLU A 28 10.62 -4.07 -17.78
N PRO A 29 9.88 -5.14 -17.45
CA PRO A 29 8.42 -5.08 -17.34
C PRO A 29 7.93 -4.33 -16.11
N LEU A 30 8.77 -4.17 -15.08
CA LEU A 30 8.37 -3.49 -13.84
C LEU A 30 8.31 -1.97 -13.99
N LEU A 31 8.92 -1.40 -15.05
CA LEU A 31 8.89 0.04 -15.33
C LEU A 31 7.66 0.40 -16.16
N SER A 32 6.82 1.32 -15.71
CA SER A 32 5.69 1.82 -16.51
C SER A 32 6.12 2.83 -17.56
N VAL A 33 6.97 3.78 -17.17
CA VAL A 33 7.52 4.85 -18.00
C VAL A 33 9.04 4.91 -17.72
N PRO A 34 9.86 4.10 -18.43
CA PRO A 34 11.31 4.09 -18.25
C PRO A 34 11.98 5.44 -18.52
N ALA A 35 13.21 5.62 -18.04
CA ALA A 35 13.95 6.88 -18.12
C ALA A 35 14.04 7.41 -19.56
N ASP A 36 14.37 6.57 -20.55
CA ASP A 36 14.45 6.96 -21.97
C ASP A 36 13.10 7.43 -22.55
N ALA A 37 11.99 6.86 -22.06
CA ALA A 37 10.65 7.33 -22.43
C ALA A 37 10.32 8.67 -21.75
N ARG A 38 10.76 8.88 -20.52
CA ARG A 38 10.59 10.16 -19.82
C ARG A 38 11.40 11.29 -20.48
N GLU A 39 12.64 11.02 -20.90
CA GLU A 39 13.43 11.99 -21.66
C GLU A 39 12.73 12.47 -22.94
N LYS A 40 12.14 11.54 -23.71
CA LYS A 40 11.34 11.86 -24.89
C LYS A 40 10.11 12.70 -24.53
N LEU A 41 9.45 12.38 -23.43
CA LEU A 41 8.29 13.13 -22.93
C LEU A 41 8.68 14.55 -22.51
N TYR A 42 9.80 14.75 -21.80
CA TYR A 42 10.25 16.08 -21.41
C TYR A 42 10.65 16.94 -22.61
N ALA A 43 11.22 16.33 -23.64
CA ALA A 43 11.62 17.04 -24.85
C ALA A 43 10.43 17.57 -25.65
N GLU A 44 9.32 16.80 -25.74
CA GLU A 44 8.21 17.06 -26.65
C GLU A 44 6.95 17.60 -25.97
N ILE A 45 6.81 17.43 -24.64
CA ILE A 45 5.61 17.78 -23.89
C ILE A 45 5.92 18.87 -22.86
N PRO A 46 5.65 20.16 -23.18
CA PRO A 46 6.01 21.28 -22.31
C PRO A 46 5.40 21.17 -20.89
N GLN A 47 4.20 20.58 -20.76
CA GLN A 47 3.56 20.37 -19.49
C GLN A 47 4.40 19.50 -18.53
N LEU A 48 5.21 18.58 -19.04
CA LEU A 48 6.00 17.67 -18.22
C LEU A 48 7.40 18.20 -17.89
N GLN A 49 7.88 19.22 -18.59
CA GLN A 49 9.21 19.79 -18.36
C GLN A 49 9.43 20.29 -16.94
N CYS A 50 8.41 20.90 -16.34
CA CYS A 50 8.50 21.39 -14.95
C CYS A 50 8.67 20.24 -13.92
N LEU A 51 8.33 19.01 -14.27
CA LEU A 51 8.47 17.86 -13.39
C LEU A 51 9.85 17.18 -13.51
N GLN A 52 10.63 17.51 -14.56
CA GLN A 52 11.90 16.85 -14.86
C GLN A 52 12.89 16.96 -13.71
N TYR A 53 13.13 18.17 -13.19
CA TYR A 53 14.05 18.36 -12.06
C TYR A 53 13.70 17.45 -10.86
N TRP A 54 12.44 17.44 -10.48
CA TRP A 54 11.98 16.65 -9.33
C TRP A 54 12.17 15.15 -9.52
N LEU A 55 11.89 14.64 -10.72
CA LEU A 55 11.97 13.23 -11.01
C LEU A 55 13.39 12.74 -11.28
N GLU A 56 14.25 13.57 -11.92
CA GLU A 56 15.55 13.10 -12.39
C GLU A 56 16.73 13.62 -11.55
N GLU A 57 16.55 14.72 -10.80
CA GLU A 57 17.66 15.38 -10.12
C GLU A 57 17.44 15.54 -8.60
N ASP A 58 16.19 15.64 -8.11
CA ASP A 58 15.92 15.84 -6.68
C ASP A 58 16.30 14.60 -5.86
N PRO A 59 17.32 14.71 -4.96
CA PRO A 59 17.83 13.54 -4.23
C PRO A 59 16.81 12.93 -3.26
N GLN A 60 15.90 13.75 -2.72
CA GLN A 60 14.93 13.28 -1.75
C GLN A 60 13.86 12.43 -2.45
N LEU A 61 13.33 12.91 -3.59
CA LEU A 61 12.31 12.18 -4.33
C LEU A 61 12.88 10.88 -4.91
N GLN A 62 14.11 10.92 -5.42
CA GLN A 62 14.79 9.70 -5.89
C GLN A 62 14.98 8.69 -4.76
N ASN A 63 15.48 9.11 -3.60
CA ASN A 63 15.68 8.23 -2.45
C ASN A 63 14.37 7.62 -1.93
N ASP A 64 13.26 8.35 -2.04
CA ASP A 64 11.96 7.91 -1.55
C ASP A 64 11.26 6.92 -2.50
N PHE A 65 11.51 7.00 -3.81
CA PHE A 65 10.71 6.30 -4.82
C PHE A 65 11.50 5.47 -5.86
N ARG A 66 12.78 5.79 -6.10
CA ARG A 66 13.59 5.07 -7.08
C ARG A 66 14.02 3.71 -6.54
N ASP A 67 13.93 2.69 -7.37
CA ASP A 67 14.40 1.36 -7.01
C ASP A 67 15.91 1.27 -7.27
N PRO A 68 16.72 0.99 -6.25
CA PRO A 68 18.18 0.94 -6.39
C PRO A 68 18.67 -0.24 -7.22
N GLU A 69 17.87 -1.32 -7.37
CA GLU A 69 18.25 -2.48 -8.19
C GLU A 69 18.02 -2.23 -9.68
N LEU A 70 16.95 -1.47 -10.00
CA LEU A 70 16.58 -1.14 -11.37
C LEU A 70 17.18 0.19 -11.83
N ASP A 71 17.72 0.97 -10.91
CA ASP A 71 18.19 2.36 -11.13
C ASP A 71 17.13 3.24 -11.81
N ASP A 72 15.84 2.95 -11.53
CA ASP A 72 14.68 3.62 -12.10
C ASP A 72 13.46 3.46 -11.18
N TYR A 73 12.32 4.01 -11.55
CA TYR A 73 11.07 3.94 -10.81
C TYR A 73 10.24 2.74 -11.23
N ARG A 74 9.93 1.82 -10.30
CA ARG A 74 8.89 0.82 -10.55
C ARG A 74 7.54 1.49 -10.81
N ALA A 75 6.66 0.82 -11.52
CA ALA A 75 5.38 1.37 -11.97
C ALA A 75 4.56 2.02 -10.85
N GLY A 76 4.41 1.35 -9.70
CA GLY A 76 3.69 1.90 -8.55
C GLY A 76 4.42 3.05 -7.88
N SER A 77 5.75 2.96 -7.77
CA SER A 77 6.58 4.04 -7.21
C SER A 77 6.56 5.27 -8.12
N PHE A 78 6.65 5.09 -9.45
CA PHE A 78 6.53 6.20 -10.41
C PHE A 78 5.19 6.92 -10.30
N TYR A 79 4.10 6.19 -10.14
CA TYR A 79 2.77 6.75 -9.93
C TYR A 79 2.70 7.73 -8.74
N TRP A 80 3.43 7.45 -7.67
CA TRP A 80 3.50 8.34 -6.50
C TRP A 80 4.60 9.42 -6.64
N ALA A 81 5.72 9.09 -7.28
CA ALA A 81 6.81 10.04 -7.52
C ALA A 81 6.34 11.23 -8.36
N ILE A 82 5.68 10.97 -9.49
CA ILE A 82 5.18 12.03 -10.38
C ILE A 82 4.09 12.89 -9.71
N ARG A 83 3.25 12.31 -8.86
CA ARG A 83 2.30 13.08 -8.05
C ARG A 83 2.99 13.98 -7.04
N ARG A 84 4.06 13.48 -6.43
CA ARG A 84 4.85 14.26 -5.49
C ARG A 84 5.56 15.41 -6.20
N ALA A 85 6.16 15.14 -7.36
CA ALA A 85 6.76 16.19 -8.21
C ALA A 85 5.74 17.28 -8.58
N ALA A 86 4.56 16.89 -9.02
CA ALA A 86 3.47 17.81 -9.34
C ALA A 86 2.96 18.60 -8.11
N GLN A 87 3.03 18.01 -6.92
CA GLN A 87 2.72 18.73 -5.68
C GLN A 87 3.77 19.80 -5.37
N TYR A 88 5.04 19.48 -5.56
CA TYR A 88 6.14 20.45 -5.36
C TYR A 88 6.08 21.62 -6.37
N GLU A 89 5.64 21.36 -7.60
CA GLU A 89 5.37 22.38 -8.61
C GLU A 89 4.08 23.19 -8.37
N GLY A 90 3.32 22.87 -7.33
CA GLY A 90 2.08 23.58 -7.01
C GLY A 90 0.90 23.25 -7.93
N ILE A 91 1.00 22.22 -8.78
CA ILE A 91 -0.08 21.78 -9.69
C ILE A 91 -1.34 21.37 -8.89
N TYR A 92 -1.17 20.86 -7.70
CA TYR A 92 -2.25 20.52 -6.77
C TYR A 92 -2.70 21.68 -5.87
N ALA A 93 -2.55 22.96 -6.32
CA ALA A 93 -3.07 24.11 -5.59
C ALA A 93 -4.58 24.01 -5.33
N ASP A 94 -5.34 23.56 -6.33
CA ASP A 94 -6.75 23.22 -6.24
C ASP A 94 -7.09 22.05 -7.19
N ALA A 95 -8.30 21.49 -7.04
CA ALA A 95 -8.75 20.35 -7.81
C ALA A 95 -8.93 20.64 -9.31
N ALA A 96 -9.45 21.81 -9.65
CA ALA A 96 -9.71 22.20 -11.04
C ALA A 96 -8.39 22.43 -11.80
N THR A 97 -7.42 23.07 -11.17
CA THR A 97 -6.07 23.27 -11.73
C THR A 97 -5.38 21.94 -12.00
N ALA A 98 -5.43 21.01 -11.02
CA ALA A 98 -4.85 19.68 -11.18
C ALA A 98 -5.52 18.86 -12.29
N ASP A 99 -6.85 18.87 -12.35
CA ASP A 99 -7.60 18.17 -13.37
C ASP A 99 -7.27 18.69 -14.78
N ALA A 100 -7.33 20.02 -14.96
CA ALA A 100 -7.00 20.66 -16.24
C ALA A 100 -5.56 20.38 -16.68
N TYR A 101 -4.60 20.41 -15.75
CA TYR A 101 -3.20 20.10 -16.04
C TYR A 101 -3.04 18.66 -16.56
N TRP A 102 -3.55 17.68 -15.84
CA TRP A 102 -3.41 16.27 -16.24
C TRP A 102 -4.18 15.94 -17.51
N GLN A 103 -5.34 16.56 -17.72
CA GLN A 103 -6.08 16.42 -18.98
C GLN A 103 -5.27 16.99 -20.14
N SER A 104 -4.73 18.22 -19.99
CA SER A 104 -3.89 18.86 -21.03
C SER A 104 -2.64 18.03 -21.35
N ALA A 105 -1.98 17.47 -20.33
CA ALA A 105 -0.83 16.59 -20.52
C ALA A 105 -1.21 15.31 -21.27
N ALA A 106 -2.33 14.67 -20.90
CA ALA A 106 -2.83 13.48 -21.57
C ALA A 106 -3.14 13.73 -23.05
N ASP A 107 -3.81 14.84 -23.34
CA ASP A 107 -4.19 15.22 -24.71
C ASP A 107 -2.95 15.52 -25.56
N ALA A 108 -1.97 16.28 -25.02
CA ALA A 108 -0.71 16.57 -25.69
C ALA A 108 0.08 15.32 -26.02
N ILE A 109 0.23 14.40 -25.05
CA ILE A 109 0.95 13.12 -25.27
C ILE A 109 0.24 12.27 -26.33
N ASN A 110 -1.09 12.14 -26.23
CA ASN A 110 -1.84 11.37 -27.21
C ASN A 110 -1.72 11.97 -28.60
N ALA A 111 -1.85 13.27 -28.76
CA ALA A 111 -1.69 13.97 -30.04
C ALA A 111 -0.26 13.77 -30.61
N ALA A 112 0.78 13.88 -29.78
CA ALA A 112 2.16 13.66 -30.19
C ALA A 112 2.45 12.21 -30.63
N CYS A 113 1.84 11.24 -29.96
CA CYS A 113 1.90 9.84 -30.37
C CYS A 113 1.13 9.57 -31.67
N ASP A 114 -0.03 10.20 -31.86
CA ASP A 114 -0.90 9.95 -33.02
C ASP A 114 -0.36 10.62 -34.30
N ASN A 115 0.31 11.76 -34.18
CA ASN A 115 0.95 12.45 -35.32
C ASN A 115 2.40 12.00 -35.59
N GLY A 116 2.95 11.11 -34.75
CA GLY A 116 4.31 10.56 -34.90
C GLY A 116 5.44 11.44 -34.37
N THR A 117 5.18 12.56 -33.71
CA THR A 117 6.20 13.39 -33.03
C THR A 117 6.86 12.61 -31.89
N LEU A 118 6.05 11.91 -31.09
CA LEU A 118 6.53 10.93 -30.13
C LEU A 118 6.45 9.52 -30.74
N PRO A 119 7.53 8.73 -30.68
CA PRO A 119 7.49 7.35 -31.12
C PRO A 119 6.55 6.55 -30.22
N ALA A 120 5.48 6.00 -30.80
CA ALA A 120 4.50 5.20 -30.10
C ALA A 120 4.78 3.71 -30.27
N ARG A 121 4.59 2.94 -29.20
CA ARG A 121 4.67 1.47 -29.24
C ARG A 121 3.35 0.85 -29.68
N SER A 122 3.40 -0.39 -30.18
CA SER A 122 2.23 -1.14 -30.64
C SER A 122 1.28 -1.62 -29.53
N GLY A 123 1.58 -1.35 -28.27
CA GLY A 123 0.75 -1.68 -27.10
C GLY A 123 1.07 -0.74 -25.95
N ARG A 124 0.35 -0.86 -24.83
CA ARG A 124 0.61 -0.08 -23.62
C ARG A 124 1.30 -0.92 -22.57
N ARG A 125 2.21 -0.32 -21.80
CA ARG A 125 2.67 -0.88 -20.54
C ARG A 125 1.56 -0.68 -19.48
N SER A 126 1.57 -1.48 -18.45
CA SER A 126 0.70 -1.19 -17.30
C SER A 126 1.21 0.07 -16.58
N ALA A 127 0.31 0.99 -16.29
CA ALA A 127 0.64 2.23 -15.60
C ALA A 127 0.95 2.01 -14.10
N THR A 128 0.45 0.94 -13.49
CA THR A 128 0.61 0.67 -12.05
C THR A 128 1.12 -0.72 -11.75
N SER A 129 0.35 -1.78 -12.02
CA SER A 129 0.74 -3.15 -11.70
C SER A 129 0.80 -4.02 -12.94
N GLN A 130 1.76 -4.94 -12.98
CA GLN A 130 1.89 -5.86 -14.10
C GLN A 130 0.77 -6.92 -14.10
N PRO A 131 0.40 -7.49 -15.25
CA PRO A 131 -0.52 -8.61 -15.33
C PRO A 131 0.05 -9.82 -14.58
N ILE A 132 -0.81 -10.71 -14.11
CA ILE A 132 -0.39 -11.93 -13.43
C ILE A 132 0.43 -12.81 -14.39
N ARG A 133 1.68 -13.06 -14.00
CA ARG A 133 2.61 -13.93 -14.73
C ARG A 133 3.20 -14.99 -13.79
N ALA A 134 3.57 -16.14 -14.31
CA ALA A 134 4.12 -17.24 -13.52
C ALA A 134 5.34 -16.84 -12.67
N GLN A 135 6.18 -15.95 -13.17
CA GLN A 135 7.37 -15.43 -12.47
C GLN A 135 7.05 -14.71 -11.16
N TYR A 136 5.88 -14.11 -11.03
CA TYR A 136 5.46 -13.40 -9.80
C TYR A 136 4.80 -14.31 -8.76
N VAL A 137 4.40 -15.52 -9.10
CA VAL A 137 3.61 -16.39 -8.20
C VAL A 137 4.41 -16.76 -6.95
N LEU A 138 5.64 -17.28 -7.12
CA LEU A 138 6.44 -17.71 -5.97
C LEU A 138 6.90 -16.53 -5.11
N PRO A 139 7.41 -15.40 -5.66
CA PRO A 139 7.66 -14.19 -4.89
C PRO A 139 6.42 -13.69 -4.14
N ALA A 140 5.25 -13.63 -4.79
CA ALA A 140 4.01 -13.20 -4.15
C ALA A 140 3.56 -14.13 -3.01
N ILE A 141 3.72 -15.44 -3.13
CA ILE A 141 3.45 -16.39 -2.05
C ILE A 141 4.37 -16.13 -0.85
N ARG A 142 5.67 -15.89 -1.09
CA ARG A 142 6.64 -15.57 -0.03
C ARG A 142 6.29 -14.26 0.67
N GLU A 143 5.96 -13.24 -0.09
CA GLU A 143 5.57 -11.94 0.46
C GLU A 143 4.21 -11.99 1.19
N ALA A 144 3.25 -12.78 0.70
CA ALA A 144 1.98 -13.02 1.40
C ALA A 144 2.19 -13.75 2.74
N ALA A 145 3.08 -14.73 2.78
CA ALA A 145 3.43 -15.43 4.02
C ALA A 145 4.12 -14.48 5.02
N LYS A 146 5.03 -13.63 4.55
CA LYS A 146 5.66 -12.57 5.34
C LYS A 146 4.61 -11.60 5.88
N SER A 147 3.70 -11.12 5.04
CA SER A 147 2.59 -10.23 5.42
C SER A 147 1.70 -10.86 6.50
N ALA A 148 1.34 -12.12 6.36
CA ALA A 148 0.56 -12.84 7.36
C ALA A 148 1.32 -12.97 8.69
N LEU A 149 2.62 -13.28 8.66
CA LEU A 149 3.46 -13.35 9.86
C LEU A 149 3.56 -11.96 10.53
N TRP A 150 3.76 -10.89 9.77
CA TRP A 150 3.80 -9.52 10.29
C TRP A 150 2.48 -9.14 10.97
N ALA A 151 1.35 -9.49 10.33
CA ALA A 151 0.04 -9.28 10.94
C ALA A 151 -0.14 -10.06 12.26
N LEU A 152 0.28 -11.31 12.31
CA LEU A 152 0.18 -12.15 13.51
C LEU A 152 1.10 -11.70 14.65
N THR A 153 2.28 -11.17 14.33
CA THR A 153 3.29 -10.75 15.32
C THR A 153 3.24 -9.26 15.65
N PHE A 154 2.31 -8.51 15.06
CA PHE A 154 2.23 -7.06 15.21
C PHE A 154 3.54 -6.34 14.85
N GLN A 155 4.22 -6.84 13.81
CA GLN A 155 5.44 -6.22 13.31
C GLN A 155 5.14 -4.79 12.84
N ASP A 156 6.04 -3.85 13.11
CA ASP A 156 5.88 -2.42 12.79
C ASP A 156 4.55 -1.79 13.23
N CYS A 157 3.95 -2.33 14.29
CA CYS A 157 2.78 -1.78 14.94
C CYS A 157 3.15 -1.28 16.33
N PRO A 158 3.93 -0.21 16.48
CA PRO A 158 4.23 0.33 17.79
C PRO A 158 2.93 0.83 18.45
N ALA A 159 2.86 0.69 19.77
CA ALA A 159 1.70 1.22 20.50
C ALA A 159 1.63 2.75 20.46
N TYR A 160 2.71 3.39 20.05
CA TYR A 160 2.84 4.83 20.09
C TYR A 160 4.00 5.33 19.20
N TYR A 161 3.75 6.44 18.51
CA TYR A 161 4.76 7.20 17.77
C TYR A 161 4.98 8.56 18.45
N GLN A 162 6.23 8.94 18.71
CA GLN A 162 6.55 10.26 19.27
C GLN A 162 6.33 11.38 18.25
N THR A 163 6.60 11.09 16.99
CA THR A 163 6.43 12.03 15.89
C THR A 163 5.71 11.37 14.74
N LEU A 164 4.74 12.06 14.18
CA LEU A 164 4.06 11.65 12.95
C LEU A 164 4.66 12.45 11.79
N ARG A 165 5.05 11.79 10.71
CA ARG A 165 5.53 12.48 9.50
C ARG A 165 4.37 13.18 8.80
N SER A 166 4.59 14.43 8.42
CA SER A 166 3.68 15.22 7.59
C SER A 166 4.45 15.85 6.44
N ILE A 167 3.77 16.05 5.33
CA ILE A 167 4.29 16.74 4.13
C ILE A 167 3.63 18.11 3.92
N GLY A 168 2.85 18.59 4.90
CA GLY A 168 2.21 19.88 4.86
C GLY A 168 3.19 21.07 5.03
N THR A 169 2.70 22.28 4.78
CA THR A 169 3.46 23.50 5.10
C THR A 169 3.69 23.61 6.62
N THR A 170 4.59 24.51 7.02
CA THR A 170 4.85 24.75 8.46
C THR A 170 3.58 25.17 9.20
N GLU A 171 2.73 25.99 8.56
CA GLU A 171 1.46 26.43 9.09
C GLU A 171 0.46 25.29 9.23
N ASP A 172 0.33 24.43 8.20
CA ASP A 172 -0.53 23.23 8.24
C ASP A 172 -0.10 22.29 9.36
N VAL A 173 1.22 22.05 9.46
CA VAL A 173 1.77 21.18 10.51
C VAL A 173 1.48 21.73 11.91
N ALA A 174 1.62 23.04 12.09
CA ALA A 174 1.33 23.71 13.37
C ALA A 174 -0.17 23.60 13.73
N GLN A 175 -1.06 23.87 12.77
CA GLN A 175 -2.51 23.76 12.96
C GLN A 175 -2.95 22.32 13.31
N TRP A 176 -2.46 21.34 12.55
CA TRP A 176 -2.79 19.92 12.80
C TRP A 176 -2.20 19.42 14.12
N SER A 177 -0.97 19.86 14.45
CA SER A 177 -0.35 19.49 15.74
C SER A 177 -1.15 20.04 16.91
N ALA A 178 -1.63 21.29 16.81
CA ALA A 178 -2.48 21.89 17.83
C ALA A 178 -3.84 21.20 17.94
N TYR A 179 -4.47 20.89 16.82
CA TYR A 179 -5.79 20.24 16.78
C TYR A 179 -5.77 18.79 17.28
N LEU A 180 -4.78 18.00 16.86
CA LEU A 180 -4.66 16.60 17.21
C LEU A 180 -3.86 16.33 18.48
N HIS A 181 -3.33 17.38 19.12
CA HIS A 181 -2.51 17.28 20.34
C HIS A 181 -1.32 16.31 20.17
N CYS A 182 -0.70 16.30 18.98
CA CYS A 182 0.47 15.47 18.70
C CYS A 182 1.50 16.26 17.87
N ASN A 183 2.79 15.87 17.96
CA ASN A 183 3.83 16.44 17.12
C ASN A 183 3.81 15.79 15.74
N PHE A 184 3.58 16.60 14.72
CA PHE A 184 3.91 16.23 13.36
C PHE A 184 5.34 16.65 13.04
N ASN A 185 6.00 15.81 12.26
CA ASN A 185 7.36 15.88 11.84
C ASN A 185 7.86 17.31 11.54
N ASN A 186 8.15 18.05 12.56
CA ASN A 186 9.03 19.18 12.44
C ASN A 186 10.43 18.71 12.84
N ALA A 187 11.35 18.60 11.89
CA ALA A 187 12.71 18.13 12.15
C ALA A 187 13.41 18.99 13.23
N ALA A 188 13.06 20.27 13.35
CA ALA A 188 13.55 21.17 14.38
C ALA A 188 12.99 20.86 15.79
N GLU A 189 11.89 20.12 15.86
CA GLU A 189 11.21 19.75 17.11
C GLU A 189 11.22 18.25 17.39
N ALA A 190 11.89 17.49 16.54
CA ALA A 190 12.08 16.06 16.75
C ALA A 190 12.72 15.81 18.13
N GLY A 191 12.01 15.06 18.96
CA GLY A 191 12.45 14.77 20.33
C GLY A 191 11.99 15.75 21.42
N LYS A 192 11.31 16.84 21.08
CA LYS A 192 10.63 17.65 22.08
C LYS A 192 9.34 16.98 22.52
N ASP A 193 9.16 16.82 23.83
CA ASP A 193 7.91 16.35 24.41
C ASP A 193 6.80 17.35 24.11
N THR A 194 5.67 16.89 23.59
CA THR A 194 4.51 17.76 23.45
C THR A 194 3.92 18.08 24.83
N PRO A 195 3.39 19.29 25.04
CA PRO A 195 2.74 19.66 26.31
C PRO A 195 1.51 18.78 26.62
N TYR A 196 0.98 18.07 25.65
CA TYR A 196 -0.18 17.19 25.78
C TYR A 196 0.14 15.79 26.32
N TYR A 197 1.41 15.48 26.60
CA TYR A 197 1.85 14.21 27.17
C TYR A 197 1.59 14.13 28.67
N ALA A 198 0.32 13.92 29.04
CA ALA A 198 -0.01 13.64 30.43
C ALA A 198 0.61 12.31 30.90
N PRO A 199 1.04 12.19 32.17
CA PRO A 199 1.59 10.94 32.73
C PRO A 199 0.66 9.74 32.53
N LEU A 200 -0.66 9.95 32.58
CA LEU A 200 -1.67 8.91 32.32
C LEU A 200 -1.59 8.38 30.87
N GLN A 201 -1.37 9.25 29.90
CA GLN A 201 -1.22 8.85 28.49
C GLN A 201 0.07 8.02 28.30
N LYS A 202 1.18 8.43 28.92
CA LYS A 202 2.43 7.65 28.92
C LYS A 202 2.23 6.26 29.52
N LEU A 203 1.48 6.17 30.62
CA LEU A 203 1.13 4.90 31.27
C LEU A 203 0.28 4.02 30.34
N ALA A 204 -0.75 4.60 29.72
CA ALA A 204 -1.62 3.88 28.79
C ALA A 204 -0.83 3.31 27.60
N TYR A 205 0.07 4.08 27.01
CA TYR A 205 0.93 3.60 25.90
C TYR A 205 1.91 2.51 26.34
N ARG A 206 2.44 2.58 27.56
CA ARG A 206 3.25 1.47 28.10
C ARG A 206 2.43 0.20 28.26
N ALA A 207 1.22 0.31 28.80
CA ALA A 207 0.30 -0.82 28.94
C ALA A 207 -0.04 -1.44 27.57
N LEU A 208 -0.35 -0.60 26.56
CA LEU A 208 -0.57 -1.05 25.19
C LEU A 208 0.69 -1.73 24.58
N GLY A 209 1.87 -1.20 24.87
CA GLY A 209 3.14 -1.83 24.45
C GLY A 209 3.32 -3.23 25.02
N VAL A 210 3.06 -3.41 26.32
CA VAL A 210 3.10 -4.73 26.97
C VAL A 210 2.05 -5.66 26.36
N LEU A 211 0.80 -5.18 26.20
CA LEU A 211 -0.27 -5.95 25.58
C LEU A 211 0.10 -6.40 24.16
N ARG A 212 0.69 -5.52 23.36
CA ARG A 212 1.20 -5.87 22.03
C ARG A 212 2.21 -7.00 22.09
N CYS A 213 3.19 -6.93 22.98
CA CYS A 213 4.20 -8.00 23.14
C CYS A 213 3.56 -9.34 23.53
N VAL A 214 2.57 -9.32 24.43
CA VAL A 214 1.80 -10.52 24.80
C VAL A 214 1.07 -11.10 23.60
N TYR A 215 0.36 -10.26 22.86
CA TYR A 215 -0.37 -10.69 21.64
C TYR A 215 0.57 -11.21 20.55
N ALA A 216 1.74 -10.59 20.36
CA ALA A 216 2.72 -11.00 19.35
C ALA A 216 3.26 -12.44 19.58
N VAL A 217 3.16 -12.95 20.82
CA VAL A 217 3.53 -14.34 21.15
C VAL A 217 2.30 -15.25 21.16
N LEU A 218 1.23 -14.84 21.83
CA LEU A 218 0.06 -15.71 22.03
C LEU A 218 -0.77 -15.89 20.75
N LEU A 219 -0.91 -14.84 19.93
CA LEU A 219 -1.74 -14.92 18.72
C LEU A 219 -1.20 -15.91 17.69
N PRO A 220 0.10 -15.94 17.33
CA PRO A 220 0.62 -16.95 16.42
C PRO A 220 0.42 -18.38 16.93
N LEU A 221 0.62 -18.63 18.22
CA LEU A 221 0.41 -19.95 18.82
C LEU A 221 -1.06 -20.36 18.78
N ALA A 222 -1.95 -19.47 19.17
CA ALA A 222 -3.39 -19.71 19.12
C ALA A 222 -3.89 -19.88 17.67
N PHE A 223 -3.33 -19.13 16.72
CA PHE A 223 -3.67 -19.25 15.30
C PHE A 223 -3.25 -20.61 14.73
N VAL A 224 -2.03 -21.07 15.00
CA VAL A 224 -1.59 -22.41 14.58
C VAL A 224 -2.51 -23.48 15.14
N TRP A 225 -2.82 -23.42 16.45
CA TRP A 225 -3.79 -24.33 17.06
C TRP A 225 -5.16 -24.26 16.36
N ALA A 226 -5.66 -23.06 16.08
CA ALA A 226 -6.93 -22.83 15.40
C ALA A 226 -6.96 -23.45 14.00
N VAL A 227 -5.90 -23.27 13.20
CA VAL A 227 -5.77 -23.87 11.86
C VAL A 227 -5.78 -25.39 11.95
N VAL A 228 -5.01 -25.98 12.84
CA VAL A 228 -4.97 -27.44 13.02
C VAL A 228 -6.36 -27.97 13.39
N ARG A 229 -7.05 -27.36 14.34
CA ARG A 229 -8.41 -27.77 14.78
C ARG A 229 -9.43 -27.61 13.66
N HIS A 230 -9.35 -26.51 12.90
CA HIS A 230 -10.23 -26.25 11.77
C HIS A 230 -10.08 -27.32 10.67
N LEU A 231 -8.84 -27.66 10.32
CA LEU A 231 -8.54 -28.72 9.34
C LEU A 231 -8.98 -30.10 9.84
N CYS A 232 -8.74 -30.42 11.12
CA CYS A 232 -9.18 -31.68 11.72
C CYS A 232 -10.72 -31.81 11.79
N ALA A 233 -11.46 -30.71 11.77
CA ALA A 233 -12.92 -30.75 11.73
C ALA A 233 -13.49 -31.04 10.34
N LEU A 234 -12.76 -30.85 9.26
CA LEU A 234 -13.22 -31.05 7.89
C LEU A 234 -13.76 -32.45 7.59
N PRO A 235 -13.08 -33.57 7.95
CA PRO A 235 -13.61 -34.90 7.70
C PRO A 235 -14.96 -35.14 8.38
N MET A 236 -15.16 -34.56 9.58
CA MET A 236 -16.44 -34.69 10.30
C MET A 236 -17.55 -33.90 9.59
N VAL A 237 -17.28 -32.66 9.14
CA VAL A 237 -18.24 -31.86 8.38
C VAL A 237 -18.65 -32.56 7.09
N LEU A 238 -17.70 -33.15 6.35
CA LEU A 238 -17.96 -33.85 5.11
C LEU A 238 -18.79 -35.16 5.34
N ARG A 239 -18.60 -35.85 6.48
CA ARG A 239 -19.35 -37.07 6.82
C ARG A 239 -20.78 -36.75 7.26
N ARG A 240 -20.97 -35.74 8.12
CA ARG A 240 -22.28 -35.41 8.70
C ARG A 240 -23.23 -34.72 7.73
N ARG A 241 -22.73 -33.93 6.82
CA ARG A 241 -23.48 -33.16 5.80
C ARG A 241 -24.67 -32.35 6.36
N THR A 242 -24.64 -31.97 7.64
CA THR A 242 -25.67 -31.16 8.29
C THR A 242 -25.31 -29.67 8.22
N ALA A 243 -26.33 -28.82 8.09
CA ALA A 243 -26.12 -27.35 8.06
C ALA A 243 -25.47 -26.85 9.38
N GLY A 244 -25.84 -27.43 10.51
CA GLY A 244 -25.29 -27.08 11.82
C GLY A 244 -23.79 -27.34 11.95
N ALA A 245 -23.24 -28.37 11.29
CA ALA A 245 -21.83 -28.66 11.28
C ALA A 245 -21.07 -27.84 10.19
N ALA A 246 -21.72 -27.68 9.04
CA ALA A 246 -21.10 -27.04 7.87
C ALA A 246 -21.00 -25.50 8.01
N LEU A 247 -22.04 -24.84 8.54
CA LEU A 247 -22.10 -23.39 8.59
C LEU A 247 -20.98 -22.75 9.43
N PRO A 248 -20.70 -23.17 10.67
CA PRO A 248 -19.57 -22.61 11.44
C PRO A 248 -18.22 -22.85 10.74
N TRP A 249 -18.04 -24.04 10.16
CA TRP A 249 -16.82 -24.36 9.43
C TRP A 249 -16.63 -23.43 8.21
N LEU A 250 -17.68 -23.23 7.40
CA LEU A 250 -17.64 -22.35 6.22
C LEU A 250 -17.42 -20.88 6.58
N LEU A 251 -18.05 -20.41 7.66
CA LEU A 251 -17.84 -19.02 8.13
C LEU A 251 -16.39 -18.80 8.56
N LEU A 252 -15.82 -19.71 9.32
CA LEU A 252 -14.41 -19.64 9.73
C LEU A 252 -13.46 -19.75 8.54
N PHE A 253 -13.75 -20.66 7.61
CA PHE A 253 -13.00 -20.75 6.35
C PHE A 253 -13.08 -19.45 5.56
N GLY A 254 -14.24 -18.82 5.48
CA GLY A 254 -14.43 -17.51 4.83
C GLY A 254 -13.57 -16.41 5.44
N LEU A 255 -13.49 -16.31 6.77
CA LEU A 255 -12.62 -15.35 7.46
C LEU A 255 -11.14 -15.59 7.12
N LEU A 256 -10.70 -16.84 7.16
CA LEU A 256 -9.33 -17.20 6.81
C LEU A 256 -9.02 -16.91 5.34
N ALA A 257 -9.95 -17.23 4.44
CA ALA A 257 -9.82 -16.97 3.01
C ALA A 257 -9.75 -15.47 2.71
N MET A 258 -10.58 -14.63 3.37
CA MET A 258 -10.51 -13.18 3.23
C MET A 258 -9.16 -12.62 3.69
N ALA A 259 -8.64 -13.10 4.84
CA ALA A 259 -7.31 -12.70 5.31
C ALA A 259 -6.21 -13.10 4.33
N ALA A 260 -6.25 -14.34 3.82
CA ALA A 260 -5.28 -14.86 2.85
C ALA A 260 -5.36 -14.10 1.50
N LEU A 261 -6.55 -13.83 1.00
CA LEU A 261 -6.75 -13.03 -0.22
C LEU A 261 -6.21 -11.61 -0.07
N ARG A 262 -6.44 -10.98 1.09
CA ARG A 262 -5.91 -9.64 1.36
C ARG A 262 -4.38 -9.64 1.39
N CYS A 263 -3.76 -10.59 2.09
CA CYS A 263 -2.31 -10.74 2.07
C CYS A 263 -1.77 -11.03 0.66
N GLY A 264 -2.42 -11.92 -0.08
CA GLY A 264 -2.04 -12.25 -1.45
C GLY A 264 -2.15 -11.07 -2.41
N MET A 265 -3.20 -10.27 -2.30
CA MET A 265 -3.39 -9.08 -3.12
C MET A 265 -2.33 -8.01 -2.83
N ILE A 266 -2.05 -7.72 -1.56
CA ILE A 266 -0.99 -6.78 -1.17
C ILE A 266 0.36 -7.29 -1.66
N ALA A 267 0.65 -8.57 -1.44
CA ALA A 267 1.90 -9.19 -1.86
C ALA A 267 2.09 -9.17 -3.39
N PHE A 268 1.02 -9.41 -4.14
CA PHE A 268 1.08 -9.33 -5.60
C PHE A 268 1.39 -7.91 -6.07
N VAL A 269 0.73 -6.90 -5.51
CA VAL A 269 0.99 -5.50 -5.83
C VAL A 269 2.42 -5.10 -5.44
N GLU A 270 2.91 -5.56 -4.30
CA GLU A 270 4.28 -5.33 -3.86
C GLU A 270 5.30 -5.88 -4.85
N VAL A 271 5.14 -7.13 -5.26
CA VAL A 271 6.09 -7.81 -6.17
C VAL A 271 6.00 -7.29 -7.60
N SER A 272 4.80 -6.94 -8.09
CA SER A 272 4.58 -6.58 -9.49
C SER A 272 4.60 -5.08 -9.77
N SER A 273 4.65 -4.23 -8.73
CA SER A 273 4.42 -2.80 -8.90
C SER A 273 5.34 -1.91 -8.05
N PHE A 274 5.48 -2.16 -6.74
CA PHE A 274 6.16 -1.24 -5.82
C PHE A 274 7.59 -1.63 -5.48
N GLY A 275 7.81 -2.80 -4.91
CA GLY A 275 9.14 -3.27 -4.47
C GLY A 275 9.70 -2.51 -3.25
N ILE A 276 8.85 -1.84 -2.48
CA ILE A 276 9.25 -1.04 -1.29
C ILE A 276 9.17 -1.81 0.02
N GLY A 277 8.65 -3.02 -0.02
CA GLY A 277 8.47 -3.90 1.13
C GLY A 277 7.06 -3.86 1.71
N THR A 278 6.80 -4.83 2.61
CA THR A 278 5.49 -4.97 3.26
C THR A 278 5.15 -3.73 4.08
N SER A 279 3.96 -3.18 3.87
CA SER A 279 3.43 -2.07 4.68
C SER A 279 2.34 -2.56 5.64
N THR A 280 2.56 -2.37 6.94
CA THR A 280 1.59 -2.74 7.99
C THR A 280 0.29 -1.94 7.91
N MET A 281 0.34 -0.72 7.37
CA MET A 281 -0.86 0.09 7.14
C MET A 281 -1.89 -0.65 6.28
N TYR A 282 -1.44 -1.29 5.20
CA TYR A 282 -2.33 -2.05 4.31
C TYR A 282 -2.78 -3.39 4.90
N LEU A 283 -2.09 -3.87 5.94
CA LEU A 283 -2.46 -5.09 6.68
C LEU A 283 -3.44 -4.84 7.83
N SER A 284 -3.82 -3.60 8.11
CA SER A 284 -4.71 -3.25 9.22
C SER A 284 -6.04 -4.01 9.21
N THR A 285 -6.56 -4.34 8.02
CA THR A 285 -7.79 -5.13 7.86
C THR A 285 -7.59 -6.63 8.08
N VAL A 286 -6.36 -7.13 8.03
CA VAL A 286 -6.03 -8.55 8.24
C VAL A 286 -6.09 -8.92 9.71
N HIS A 287 -5.62 -8.04 10.60
CA HIS A 287 -5.63 -8.27 12.05
C HIS A 287 -6.99 -8.70 12.62
N PRO A 288 -8.09 -7.94 12.42
CA PRO A 288 -9.39 -8.34 12.95
C PRO A 288 -9.89 -9.66 12.34
N LEU A 289 -9.60 -9.95 11.09
CA LEU A 289 -9.97 -11.22 10.46
C LEU A 289 -9.25 -12.40 11.11
N LEU A 290 -7.94 -12.27 11.37
CA LEU A 290 -7.15 -13.32 12.04
C LEU A 290 -7.60 -13.52 13.50
N LEU A 291 -7.91 -12.43 14.21
CA LEU A 291 -8.45 -12.49 15.57
C LEU A 291 -9.81 -13.19 15.58
N LEU A 292 -10.76 -12.76 14.75
CA LEU A 292 -12.10 -13.35 14.65
C LEU A 292 -12.04 -14.84 14.28
N TYR A 293 -11.17 -15.20 13.32
CA TYR A 293 -10.94 -16.58 12.95
C TYR A 293 -10.41 -17.40 14.14
N THR A 294 -9.36 -16.90 14.80
CA THR A 294 -8.73 -17.61 15.92
C THR A 294 -9.70 -17.79 17.09
N TYR A 295 -10.39 -16.74 17.51
CA TYR A 295 -11.39 -16.80 18.57
C TYR A 295 -12.59 -17.67 18.17
N GLY A 296 -13.06 -17.57 16.95
CA GLY A 296 -14.14 -18.42 16.43
C GLY A 296 -13.79 -19.90 16.51
N CYS A 297 -12.55 -20.27 16.13
CA CYS A 297 -12.07 -21.63 16.29
C CYS A 297 -11.96 -22.06 17.76
N LEU A 298 -11.49 -21.18 18.65
CA LEU A 298 -11.43 -21.46 20.09
C LEU A 298 -12.82 -21.74 20.66
N ILE A 299 -13.82 -20.98 20.26
CA ILE A 299 -15.21 -21.17 20.71
C ILE A 299 -15.80 -22.47 20.12
N CYS A 300 -15.73 -22.62 18.80
CA CYS A 300 -16.38 -23.74 18.11
C CYS A 300 -15.72 -25.09 18.38
N TYR A 301 -14.41 -25.14 18.65
CA TYR A 301 -13.66 -26.39 18.79
C TYR A 301 -13.11 -26.65 20.20
N ARG A 302 -13.46 -25.81 21.19
CA ARG A 302 -13.03 -25.96 22.59
C ARG A 302 -13.56 -27.27 23.21
N ASN A 303 -14.82 -27.56 23.01
CA ASN A 303 -15.46 -28.74 23.55
C ASN A 303 -15.67 -29.77 22.44
N LYS A 304 -15.20 -31.01 22.62
CA LYS A 304 -15.48 -32.13 21.73
C LYS A 304 -16.97 -32.43 21.57
N GLY A 305 -17.84 -31.82 22.41
CA GLY A 305 -19.28 -32.04 22.47
C GLY A 305 -20.17 -31.09 21.68
N VAL A 306 -19.70 -29.88 21.28
CA VAL A 306 -20.55 -28.91 20.58
C VAL A 306 -20.81 -29.27 19.11
N ILE A 307 -20.06 -30.22 18.55
CA ILE A 307 -20.30 -30.78 17.20
C ILE A 307 -21.09 -32.10 17.29
N THR A 308 -21.60 -32.45 18.45
CA THR A 308 -22.30 -33.73 18.66
C THR A 308 -23.82 -33.64 18.71
N GLU A 309 -24.39 -32.46 18.67
CA GLU A 309 -25.81 -32.20 18.46
C GLU A 309 -25.99 -31.50 17.08
#